data_7bba8193482c1b91da6424d19f3d6943
#
_entry.id   7bba8193482c1b91da6424d19f3d6943
#
_cell.length_a   1.000
_cell.length_b   1.000
_cell.length_c   1.000
_cell.angle_alpha   90.00
_cell.angle_beta   90.00
_cell.angle_gamma   90.00
#
_symmetry.space_group_name_H-M   'P 1'
#
loop_
_entity.id
_entity.type
_entity.pdbx_description
1 polymer ?
#
loop_
_entity_poly.entity_id
_entity_poly.type
_entity_poly.pdbx_seq_one_letter_code
_entity_poly.pdbx_strand_id
1 'polypeptide(L)'
;NLCYDIKMHDMNVLRNPFLIYGYESPAYFCGREKETEKLASALRNGRNVTLMSPRRMGKTGLIKNTFYRIHSEMPEAICLYMDIYSTTSLQEFIKLFGSVVLGNGGTTSQRFLEKVRSFIKSCKMVFSANPITGAPEVSLDFQPSESEATLKEIFDYLVYSGKEYFIAID
;
A
#
# COMPACT_ATOMS: atom_id res chain seq x y z
N ASN A 1 -12.43 -25.42 12.55
CA ASN A 1 -13.39 -24.86 13.52
C ASN A 1 -13.00 -23.47 14.04
N LEU A 2 -12.09 -22.75 13.37
CA LEU A 2 -11.67 -21.39 13.78
C LEU A 2 -12.43 -20.24 13.08
N CYS A 3 -13.36 -20.54 12.20
CA CYS A 3 -14.19 -19.51 11.56
C CYS A 3 -15.37 -19.01 12.43
N TYR A 4 -15.54 -19.50 13.64
CA TYR A 4 -16.71 -19.19 14.48
C TYR A 4 -16.47 -18.26 15.68
N ASP A 5 -15.22 -17.86 15.95
CA ASP A 5 -14.92 -16.93 17.05
C ASP A 5 -14.79 -15.46 16.57
N ILE A 6 -15.62 -15.05 15.64
CA ILE A 6 -15.86 -13.63 15.38
C ILE A 6 -16.78 -13.14 16.49
N LYS A 7 -16.23 -12.32 17.40
CA LYS A 7 -17.01 -11.64 18.44
C LYS A 7 -18.23 -10.98 17.81
N MET A 8 -19.41 -11.29 18.33
CA MET A 8 -20.74 -10.83 17.87
C MET A 8 -20.94 -9.32 17.79
N HIS A 9 -19.89 -8.49 17.93
CA HIS A 9 -20.00 -7.03 17.98
C HIS A 9 -19.72 -6.33 16.64
N ASP A 10 -19.22 -7.05 15.62
CA ASP A 10 -18.96 -6.55 14.28
C ASP A 10 -19.78 -7.29 13.19
N MET A 11 -20.92 -7.84 13.57
CA MET A 11 -21.88 -8.38 12.60
C MET A 11 -22.62 -7.22 11.90
N ASN A 12 -21.92 -6.43 11.12
CA ASN A 12 -22.47 -5.93 9.90
C ASN A 12 -22.75 -7.18 9.06
N VAL A 13 -24.01 -7.58 9.00
CA VAL A 13 -24.48 -8.81 8.39
C VAL A 13 -23.85 -8.93 7.01
N LEU A 14 -22.92 -9.88 6.85
CA LEU A 14 -22.33 -10.22 5.56
C LEU A 14 -23.49 -10.61 4.63
N ARG A 15 -23.96 -9.68 3.81
CA ARG A 15 -25.06 -9.92 2.87
C ARG A 15 -24.72 -11.02 1.87
N ASN A 16 -23.42 -11.14 1.52
CA ASN A 16 -22.91 -12.18 0.66
C ASN A 16 -21.49 -12.57 1.15
N PRO A 17 -21.26 -13.76 1.72
CA PRO A 17 -19.95 -14.20 2.17
C PRO A 17 -19.01 -14.57 1.02
N PHE A 18 -19.51 -14.64 -0.22
CA PHE A 18 -18.75 -15.01 -1.40
C PHE A 18 -18.36 -13.76 -2.20
N LEU A 19 -17.14 -13.25 -1.96
CA LEU A 19 -16.57 -12.20 -2.80
C LEU A 19 -16.15 -12.78 -4.14
N ILE A 20 -16.66 -12.20 -5.22
CA ILE A 20 -16.27 -12.57 -6.58
C ILE A 20 -14.98 -11.84 -6.99
N TYR A 21 -14.72 -10.66 -6.43
CA TYR A 21 -13.57 -9.82 -6.76
C TYR A 21 -12.93 -9.21 -5.54
N GLY A 22 -11.60 -9.14 -5.56
CA GLY A 22 -10.82 -8.33 -4.64
C GLY A 22 -10.74 -8.87 -3.21
N TYR A 23 -10.41 -7.98 -2.30
CA TYR A 23 -10.34 -8.19 -0.86
C TYR A 23 -11.11 -7.05 -0.20
N GLU A 24 -12.04 -7.38 0.68
CA GLU A 24 -12.87 -6.40 1.38
C GLU A 24 -12.44 -6.27 2.84
N SER A 25 -12.39 -7.37 3.55
CA SER A 25 -11.94 -7.40 4.95
C SER A 25 -11.48 -8.78 5.37
N PRO A 26 -10.83 -8.94 6.54
CA PRO A 26 -10.46 -10.25 7.08
C PRO A 26 -11.65 -11.19 7.25
N ALA A 27 -12.85 -10.67 7.50
CA ALA A 27 -14.06 -11.48 7.68
C ALA A 27 -14.43 -12.29 6.42
N TYR A 28 -14.02 -11.82 5.24
CA TYR A 28 -14.23 -12.49 3.96
C TYR A 28 -13.03 -13.32 3.51
N PHE A 29 -11.93 -13.31 4.28
CA PHE A 29 -10.69 -13.98 3.91
C PHE A 29 -10.46 -15.21 4.79
N CYS A 30 -10.72 -16.39 4.23
CA CYS A 30 -10.64 -17.65 4.95
C CYS A 30 -9.58 -18.59 4.36
N GLY A 31 -9.04 -19.48 5.24
CA GLY A 31 -8.30 -20.66 4.81
C GLY A 31 -6.82 -20.45 4.45
N ARG A 32 -6.24 -19.28 4.74
CA ARG A 32 -4.82 -19.00 4.46
C ARG A 32 -4.09 -18.38 5.66
N GLU A 33 -4.46 -18.79 6.84
CA GLU A 33 -3.91 -18.27 8.10
C GLU A 33 -2.41 -18.56 8.22
N LYS A 34 -1.98 -19.75 7.78
CA LYS A 34 -0.56 -20.16 7.82
C LYS A 34 0.29 -19.30 6.88
N GLU A 35 -0.20 -19.03 5.67
CA GLU A 35 0.50 -18.17 4.71
C GLU A 35 0.53 -16.71 5.18
N THR A 36 -0.58 -16.22 5.73
CA THR A 36 -0.66 -14.89 6.33
C THR A 36 0.35 -14.75 7.49
N GLU A 37 0.43 -15.74 8.38
CA GLU A 37 1.40 -15.75 9.48
C GLU A 37 2.84 -15.78 8.99
N LYS A 38 3.15 -16.64 8.01
CA LYS A 38 4.51 -16.71 7.43
C LYS A 38 4.91 -15.37 6.80
N LEU A 39 4.00 -14.75 6.06
CA LEU A 39 4.26 -13.48 5.41
C LEU A 39 4.42 -12.35 6.45
N ALA A 40 3.52 -12.25 7.42
CA ALA A 40 3.61 -11.27 8.50
C ALA A 40 4.91 -11.43 9.31
N SER A 41 5.26 -12.67 9.67
CA SER A 41 6.51 -12.96 10.38
C SER A 41 7.74 -12.58 9.56
N ALA A 42 7.75 -12.85 8.25
CA ALA A 42 8.86 -12.45 7.39
C ALA A 42 9.02 -10.92 7.35
N LEU A 43 7.92 -10.19 7.19
CA LEU A 43 7.91 -8.73 7.16
C LEU A 43 8.40 -8.14 8.48
N ARG A 44 7.89 -8.60 9.62
CA ARG A 44 8.35 -8.17 10.97
C ARG A 44 9.85 -8.38 11.20
N ASN A 45 10.44 -9.37 10.53
CA ASN A 45 11.87 -9.64 10.59
C ASN A 45 12.67 -8.94 9.47
N GLY A 46 12.10 -7.93 8.79
CA GLY A 46 12.77 -7.16 7.75
C GLY A 46 13.15 -7.97 6.50
N ARG A 47 12.43 -9.07 6.22
CA ARG A 47 12.73 -9.94 5.08
C ARG A 47 11.90 -9.57 3.88
N ASN A 48 12.54 -9.47 2.72
CA ASN A 48 11.85 -9.38 1.45
C ASN A 48 11.25 -10.72 1.07
N VAL A 49 10.03 -10.72 0.53
CA VAL A 49 9.30 -11.93 0.14
C VAL A 49 8.80 -11.81 -1.28
N THR A 50 9.00 -12.86 -2.07
CA THR A 50 8.40 -12.99 -3.40
C THR A 50 7.27 -14.03 -3.34
N LEU A 51 6.06 -13.61 -3.75
CA LEU A 51 4.89 -14.49 -3.84
C LEU A 51 4.75 -15.02 -5.27
N MET A 52 4.92 -16.32 -5.43
CA MET A 52 4.72 -16.99 -6.70
C MET A 52 3.52 -17.93 -6.63
N SER A 53 2.55 -17.72 -7.49
CA SER A 53 1.39 -18.61 -7.65
C SER A 53 0.71 -18.37 -8.99
N PRO A 54 -0.07 -19.31 -9.49
CA PRO A 54 -0.91 -19.10 -10.67
C PRO A 54 -1.82 -17.89 -10.52
N ARG A 55 -2.29 -17.36 -11.66
CA ARG A 55 -3.25 -16.25 -11.68
C ARG A 55 -4.54 -16.66 -10.95
N ARG A 56 -5.22 -15.73 -10.32
CA ARG A 56 -6.49 -15.91 -9.57
C ARG A 56 -6.39 -16.79 -8.32
N MET A 57 -5.20 -17.02 -7.79
CA MET A 57 -4.98 -17.77 -6.54
C MET A 57 -4.99 -16.88 -5.29
N GLY A 58 -5.56 -15.69 -5.37
CA GLY A 58 -5.77 -14.81 -4.20
C GLY A 58 -4.49 -14.17 -3.63
N LYS A 59 -3.44 -13.93 -4.46
CA LYS A 59 -2.21 -13.22 -4.03
C LYS A 59 -2.52 -11.86 -3.42
N THR A 60 -3.24 -11.04 -4.16
CA THR A 60 -3.64 -9.70 -3.71
C THR A 60 -4.44 -9.72 -2.40
N GLY A 61 -5.34 -10.68 -2.26
CA GLY A 61 -6.08 -10.90 -1.01
C GLY A 61 -5.17 -11.27 0.15
N LEU A 62 -4.20 -12.16 -0.07
CA LEU A 62 -3.21 -12.54 0.94
C LEU A 62 -2.36 -11.33 1.39
N ILE A 63 -1.88 -10.52 0.45
CA ILE A 63 -1.12 -9.29 0.75
C ILE A 63 -1.95 -8.35 1.61
N LYS A 64 -3.16 -8.02 1.17
CA LYS A 64 -4.04 -7.08 1.89
C LYS A 64 -4.43 -7.59 3.28
N ASN A 65 -4.71 -8.88 3.42
CA ASN A 65 -4.98 -9.50 4.72
C ASN A 65 -3.77 -9.46 5.65
N THR A 66 -2.56 -9.69 5.11
CA THR A 66 -1.32 -9.56 5.85
C THR A 66 -1.09 -8.12 6.31
N PHE A 67 -1.32 -7.14 5.45
CA PHE A 67 -1.21 -5.72 5.78
C PHE A 67 -2.21 -5.30 6.87
N TYR A 68 -3.45 -5.79 6.80
CA TYR A 68 -4.43 -5.57 7.87
C TYR A 68 -3.90 -6.09 9.22
N ARG A 69 -3.33 -7.30 9.23
CA ARG A 69 -2.74 -7.89 10.42
C ARG A 69 -1.52 -7.10 10.93
N ILE A 70 -0.60 -6.72 10.05
CA ILE A 70 0.55 -5.87 10.40
C ILE A 70 0.07 -4.57 11.03
N HIS A 71 -0.91 -3.91 10.43
CA HIS A 71 -1.46 -2.66 10.97
C HIS A 71 -2.09 -2.83 12.36
N SER A 72 -2.72 -3.99 12.62
CA SER A 72 -3.29 -4.31 13.95
C SER A 72 -2.21 -4.56 15.01
N GLU A 73 -1.07 -5.12 14.63
CA GLU A 73 0.05 -5.45 15.51
C GLU A 73 1.04 -4.28 15.65
N MET A 74 1.20 -3.49 14.59
CA MET A 74 2.16 -2.38 14.44
C MET A 74 1.45 -1.16 13.85
N PRO A 75 0.65 -0.42 14.62
CA PRO A 75 -0.18 0.68 14.10
C PRO A 75 0.62 1.83 13.46
N GLU A 76 1.89 2.00 13.85
CA GLU A 76 2.78 3.04 13.31
C GLU A 76 3.41 2.63 11.97
N ALA A 77 3.38 1.35 11.61
CA ALA A 77 3.90 0.86 10.34
C ALA A 77 2.98 1.26 9.17
N ILE A 78 3.59 1.60 8.06
CA ILE A 78 2.88 2.02 6.85
C ILE A 78 2.93 0.89 5.83
N CYS A 79 1.76 0.37 5.48
CA CYS A 79 1.59 -0.66 4.47
C CYS A 79 1.14 -0.03 3.15
N LEU A 80 1.95 -0.17 2.11
CA LEU A 80 1.72 0.38 0.79
C LEU A 80 1.53 -0.75 -0.22
N TYR A 81 0.43 -0.72 -0.95
CA TYR A 81 0.16 -1.64 -2.06
C TYR A 81 0.11 -0.87 -3.37
N MET A 82 0.81 -1.37 -4.37
CA MET A 82 0.77 -0.83 -5.72
C MET A 82 0.68 -1.96 -6.76
N ASP A 83 -0.17 -1.76 -7.75
CA ASP A 83 -0.31 -2.64 -8.92
C ASP A 83 0.40 -1.95 -10.09
N ILE A 84 1.47 -2.59 -10.58
CA ILE A 84 2.28 -2.06 -11.68
C ILE A 84 1.88 -2.59 -13.05
N TYR A 85 0.78 -3.33 -13.14
CA TYR A 85 0.33 -3.96 -14.39
C TYR A 85 0.18 -2.97 -15.55
N SER A 86 -0.25 -1.75 -15.26
CA SER A 86 -0.45 -0.71 -16.28
C SER A 86 0.81 0.11 -16.60
N THR A 87 1.89 -0.07 -15.85
CA THR A 87 3.13 0.71 -16.05
C THR A 87 3.97 0.11 -17.19
N THR A 88 4.37 0.93 -18.14
CA THR A 88 5.15 0.53 -19.33
C THR A 88 6.55 1.12 -19.35
N SER A 89 6.84 2.07 -18.46
CA SER A 89 8.12 2.77 -18.38
C SER A 89 8.56 3.00 -16.94
N LEU A 90 9.86 3.24 -16.75
CA LEU A 90 10.40 3.63 -15.45
C LEU A 90 9.73 4.92 -14.94
N GLN A 91 9.46 5.86 -15.81
CA GLN A 91 8.80 7.11 -15.44
C GLN A 91 7.40 6.87 -14.88
N GLU A 92 6.61 6.01 -15.51
CA GLU A 92 5.26 5.64 -15.03
C GLU A 92 5.31 4.90 -13.70
N PHE A 93 6.26 3.97 -13.55
CA PHE A 93 6.52 3.31 -12.29
C PHE A 93 6.81 4.33 -11.17
N ILE A 94 7.71 5.28 -11.40
CA ILE A 94 8.09 6.28 -10.39
C ILE A 94 6.91 7.21 -10.08
N LYS A 95 6.12 7.60 -11.07
CA LYS A 95 4.89 8.39 -10.85
C LYS A 95 3.92 7.64 -9.95
N LEU A 96 3.67 6.37 -10.24
CA LEU A 96 2.80 5.52 -9.42
C LEU A 96 3.37 5.33 -8.01
N PHE A 97 4.65 4.98 -7.90
CA PHE A 97 5.32 4.79 -6.61
C PHE A 97 5.26 6.04 -5.75
N GLY A 98 5.61 7.19 -6.32
CA GLY A 98 5.54 8.47 -5.62
C GLY A 98 4.12 8.83 -5.20
N SER A 99 3.11 8.60 -6.05
CA SER A 99 1.71 8.85 -5.69
C SER A 99 1.25 7.98 -4.52
N VAL A 100 1.64 6.72 -4.48
CA VAL A 100 1.31 5.79 -3.39
C VAL A 100 2.03 6.18 -2.10
N VAL A 101 3.33 6.49 -2.16
CA VAL A 101 4.13 6.89 -0.99
C VAL A 101 3.63 8.21 -0.40
N LEU A 102 3.39 9.21 -1.23
CA LEU A 102 3.02 10.55 -0.81
C LEU A 102 1.53 10.69 -0.53
N GLY A 103 0.68 9.96 -1.24
CA GLY A 103 -0.77 9.96 -1.04
C GLY A 103 -1.21 9.31 0.28
N ASN A 104 -0.42 8.37 0.80
CA ASN A 104 -0.72 7.67 2.07
C ASN A 104 -0.41 8.48 3.33
N GLY A 105 0.14 9.67 3.20
CA GLY A 105 0.47 10.56 4.32
C GLY A 105 -0.74 11.08 5.11
N GLY A 106 -1.97 10.72 4.73
CA GLY A 106 -3.24 10.94 5.47
C GLY A 106 -3.59 12.38 5.81
N THR A 107 -2.68 13.32 5.61
CA THR A 107 -2.87 14.71 6.00
C THR A 107 -2.33 15.62 4.91
N THR A 108 -3.22 16.26 4.19
CA THR A 108 -2.99 17.47 3.40
C THR A 108 -2.60 18.68 4.28
N SER A 109 -1.97 18.44 5.44
CA SER A 109 -1.50 19.56 6.26
C SER A 109 -0.37 20.28 5.52
N GLN A 110 -0.42 21.60 5.52
CA GLN A 110 0.62 22.42 4.88
C GLN A 110 2.03 22.03 5.35
N ARG A 111 2.20 21.69 6.62
CA ARG A 111 3.47 21.23 7.19
C ARG A 111 3.99 19.92 6.55
N PHE A 112 3.09 18.98 6.24
CA PHE A 112 3.44 17.76 5.55
C PHE A 112 3.90 18.07 4.12
N LEU A 113 3.16 18.91 3.41
CA LEU A 113 3.49 19.30 2.04
C LEU A 113 4.83 20.06 1.94
N GLU A 114 5.10 20.96 2.86
CA GLU A 114 6.38 21.68 2.96
C GLU A 114 7.53 20.70 3.22
N LYS A 115 7.33 19.73 4.11
CA LYS A 115 8.31 18.71 4.41
C LYS A 115 8.62 17.85 3.19
N VAL A 116 7.61 17.35 2.50
CA VAL A 116 7.78 16.56 1.27
C VAL A 116 8.50 17.39 0.19
N ARG A 117 8.10 18.63 -0.02
CA ARG A 117 8.75 19.55 -0.97
C ARG A 117 10.22 19.83 -0.66
N SER A 118 10.63 19.77 0.59
CA SER A 118 12.04 19.94 0.96
C SER A 118 12.92 18.79 0.49
N PHE A 119 12.36 17.59 0.32
CA PHE A 119 13.05 16.39 -0.15
C PHE A 119 12.95 16.23 -1.67
N ILE A 120 11.75 16.38 -2.22
CA ILE A 120 11.48 16.13 -3.63
C ILE A 120 11.59 17.44 -4.38
N LYS A 121 12.73 17.64 -5.07
CA LYS A 121 13.07 18.85 -5.83
C LYS A 121 13.13 18.61 -7.32
N SER A 122 13.35 17.37 -7.74
CA SER A 122 13.50 17.00 -9.16
C SER A 122 12.16 16.88 -9.91
N CYS A 123 11.03 16.99 -9.20
CA CYS A 123 9.73 16.91 -9.83
C CYS A 123 8.74 17.93 -9.28
N LYS A 124 7.72 18.23 -10.08
CA LYS A 124 6.58 19.05 -9.69
C LYS A 124 5.50 18.14 -9.10
N MET A 125 5.08 18.43 -7.87
CA MET A 125 3.94 17.75 -7.25
C MET A 125 2.64 18.45 -7.63
N VAL A 126 1.69 17.69 -8.16
CA VAL A 126 0.35 18.15 -8.50
C VAL A 126 -0.63 17.53 -7.53
N PHE A 127 -1.41 18.37 -6.88
CA PHE A 127 -2.46 17.95 -5.95
C PHE A 127 -3.81 18.07 -6.63
N SER A 128 -4.56 17.00 -6.64
CA SER A 128 -5.89 16.92 -7.21
C SER A 128 -6.82 16.19 -6.24
N ALA A 129 -8.11 16.26 -6.51
CA ALA A 129 -9.08 15.39 -5.85
C ALA A 129 -9.48 14.30 -6.85
N ASN A 130 -9.57 13.07 -6.38
CA ASN A 130 -10.09 11.98 -7.18
C ASN A 130 -11.54 12.29 -7.59
N PRO A 131 -11.86 12.31 -8.88
CA PRO A 131 -13.18 12.74 -9.36
C PRO A 131 -14.33 11.82 -8.94
N ILE A 132 -14.03 10.59 -8.52
CA ILE A 132 -15.03 9.60 -8.12
C ILE A 132 -15.20 9.57 -6.60
N THR A 133 -14.10 9.60 -5.84
CA THR A 133 -14.12 9.43 -4.38
C THR A 133 -14.00 10.75 -3.62
N GLY A 134 -13.59 11.84 -4.28
CA GLY A 134 -13.27 13.12 -3.63
C GLY A 134 -12.00 13.08 -2.77
N ALA A 135 -11.32 11.93 -2.69
CA ALA A 135 -10.10 11.80 -1.91
C ALA A 135 -8.94 12.63 -2.50
N PRO A 136 -8.10 13.22 -1.64
CA PRO A 136 -6.92 13.94 -2.13
C PRO A 136 -5.95 12.97 -2.81
N GLU A 137 -5.48 13.36 -3.98
CA GLU A 137 -4.57 12.59 -4.80
C GLU A 137 -3.32 13.43 -5.08
N VAL A 138 -2.16 12.78 -4.99
CA VAL A 138 -0.87 13.39 -5.30
C VAL A 138 -0.30 12.72 -6.55
N SER A 139 0.03 13.52 -7.55
CA SER A 139 0.73 13.04 -8.73
C SER A 139 2.06 13.78 -8.91
N LEU A 140 3.02 13.12 -9.55
CA LEU A 140 4.34 13.66 -9.83
C LEU A 140 4.45 13.96 -11.31
N ASP A 141 4.95 15.16 -11.64
CA ASP A 141 5.24 15.58 -13.00
C ASP A 141 6.73 15.93 -13.12
N PHE A 142 7.44 15.21 -13.99
CA PHE A 142 8.88 15.33 -14.23
C PHE A 142 9.26 14.79 -15.60
N GLN A 143 10.42 15.21 -16.10
CA GLN A 143 10.96 14.73 -17.37
C GLN A 143 11.58 13.33 -17.23
N PRO A 144 11.62 12.51 -18.30
CA PRO A 144 12.26 11.19 -18.24
C PRO A 144 13.70 11.19 -17.76
N SER A 145 14.46 12.26 -18.05
CA SER A 145 15.83 12.45 -17.59
C SER A 145 15.96 12.65 -16.06
N GLU A 146 14.88 13.01 -15.38
CA GLU A 146 14.84 13.25 -13.94
C GLU A 146 14.38 12.01 -13.15
N SER A 147 14.06 10.91 -13.84
CA SER A 147 13.49 9.72 -13.24
C SER A 147 14.34 9.14 -12.10
N GLU A 148 15.64 8.97 -12.32
CA GLU A 148 16.53 8.42 -11.30
C GLU A 148 16.67 9.33 -10.08
N ALA A 149 16.78 10.65 -10.32
CA ALA A 149 16.85 11.64 -9.26
C ALA A 149 15.57 11.65 -8.43
N THR A 150 14.40 11.64 -9.10
CA THR A 150 13.10 11.60 -8.42
C THR A 150 12.92 10.32 -7.59
N LEU A 151 13.31 9.16 -8.12
CA LEU A 151 13.24 7.89 -7.40
C LEU A 151 14.10 7.92 -6.15
N LYS A 152 15.35 8.43 -6.27
CA LYS A 152 16.25 8.58 -5.14
C LYS A 152 15.65 9.50 -4.07
N GLU A 153 15.11 10.64 -4.45
CA GLU A 153 14.49 11.58 -3.52
C GLU A 153 13.29 10.98 -2.78
N ILE A 154 12.49 10.11 -3.44
CA ILE A 154 11.40 9.37 -2.78
C ILE A 154 11.96 8.41 -1.72
N PHE A 155 13.05 7.67 -2.03
CA PHE A 155 13.68 6.79 -1.04
C PHE A 155 14.32 7.58 0.11
N ASP A 156 14.98 8.70 -0.17
CA ASP A 156 15.55 9.58 0.85
C ASP A 156 14.45 10.10 1.79
N TYR A 157 13.28 10.43 1.25
CA TYR A 157 12.10 10.79 2.05
C TYR A 157 11.61 9.63 2.94
N LEU A 158 11.51 8.40 2.40
CA LEU A 158 11.10 7.23 3.18
C LEU A 158 12.06 7.00 4.36
N VAL A 159 13.37 7.04 4.13
CA VAL A 159 14.40 6.90 5.17
C VAL A 159 14.29 8.01 6.21
N TYR A 160 14.18 9.25 5.76
CA TYR A 160 14.09 10.41 6.66
C TYR A 160 12.82 10.41 7.53
N SER A 161 11.73 9.82 7.03
CA SER A 161 10.46 9.76 7.78
C SER A 161 10.59 8.99 9.10
N GLY A 162 11.61 8.11 9.21
CA GLY A 162 11.86 7.26 10.38
C GLY A 162 10.76 6.24 10.65
N LYS A 163 9.85 6.04 9.70
CA LYS A 163 8.74 5.08 9.80
C LYS A 163 9.11 3.76 9.15
N GLU A 164 8.48 2.70 9.60
CA GLU A 164 8.62 1.39 8.98
C GLU A 164 7.61 1.26 7.84
N TYR A 165 8.11 0.89 6.66
CA TYR A 165 7.30 0.75 5.45
C TYR A 165 7.32 -0.69 4.96
N PHE A 166 6.15 -1.24 4.71
CA PHE A 166 5.96 -2.51 4.03
C PHE A 166 5.32 -2.23 2.66
N ILE A 167 6.09 -2.45 1.59
CA ILE A 167 5.69 -2.11 0.23
C ILE A 167 5.46 -3.39 -0.55
N ALA A 168 4.24 -3.58 -1.04
CA ALA A 168 3.89 -4.66 -1.94
C ALA A 168 3.74 -4.13 -3.37
N ILE A 169 4.44 -4.78 -4.30
CA ILE A 169 4.38 -4.52 -5.73
C ILE A 169 3.78 -5.77 -6.38
N ASP A 170 2.60 -5.63 -7.01
CA ASP A 170 1.83 -6.73 -7.64
C ASP A 170 1.80 -6.61 -9.17
#